data_e31917d63a7b4b9d13f4a64b8dcf67c6
#
_entry.id   e31917d63a7b4b9d13f4a64b8dcf67c6
#
_cell.length_a   1.000
_cell.length_b   1.000
_cell.length_c   1.000
_cell.angle_alpha   90.00
_cell.angle_beta   90.00
_cell.angle_gamma   90.00
#
_symmetry.space_group_name_H-M   'P 1'
#
loop_
_entity.id
_entity.type
_entity.pdbx_description
1 polymer ?
#
loop_
_entity_poly.entity_id
_entity_poly.type
_entity_poly.pdbx_seq_one_letter_code
_entity_poly.pdbx_strand_id
1 'polypeptide(L)'
;MKAGFLEKLIGRLGKIGPKEVQNYLLRLAQEKGFLETVFNAIQEGIIVTDSSGRITYLNDAACELFGLEGEDSTGKQLDERVRGLDWNALTHSGGPVTRDLEIFYPRNRFINFYSVPLIIEPRDAPVAAVTDHAPQTTSEPRTASAATATTEQVGYAIIMRDITESRRTTEKTIESERFNALTLLAAGVAHELGNPLNSLNIHLQLMQRQARKVKGKAGEELQHSIDIYRGEINRLDSIVS
;
A
#
# COMPACT_ATOMS: atom_id res chain seq x y z
N MET A 1 22.15 15.26 -11.85
CA MET A 1 23.24 16.01 -12.54
C MET A 1 24.14 16.62 -11.48
N LYS A 2 25.48 16.45 -11.58
CA LYS A 2 26.38 16.90 -10.50
C LYS A 2 26.40 18.44 -10.49
N ALA A 3 26.00 19.08 -9.39
CA ALA A 3 26.03 20.55 -9.23
C ALA A 3 27.40 21.18 -9.59
N GLY A 4 28.49 20.52 -9.26
CA GLY A 4 29.85 20.93 -9.67
C GLY A 4 30.13 20.91 -11.18
N PHE A 5 29.25 20.32 -11.99
CA PHE A 5 29.37 20.41 -13.45
C PHE A 5 28.82 21.76 -13.96
N LEU A 6 27.69 22.20 -13.46
CA LEU A 6 27.08 23.49 -13.79
C LEU A 6 27.96 24.66 -13.31
N GLU A 7 28.53 24.60 -12.12
CA GLU A 7 29.47 25.63 -11.62
C GLU A 7 30.76 25.70 -12.43
N LYS A 8 31.34 24.54 -12.78
CA LYS A 8 32.48 24.51 -13.71
C LYS A 8 32.12 25.03 -15.12
N LEU A 9 30.88 24.80 -15.54
CA LEU A 9 30.35 25.32 -16.80
C LEU A 9 30.20 26.83 -16.75
N ILE A 10 29.58 27.36 -15.70
CA ILE A 10 29.39 28.81 -15.47
C ILE A 10 30.75 29.52 -15.36
N GLY A 11 31.69 28.97 -14.60
CA GLY A 11 33.03 29.53 -14.45
C GLY A 11 33.90 29.49 -15.73
N ARG A 12 33.54 28.65 -16.73
CA ARG A 12 34.19 28.55 -18.02
C ARG A 12 33.43 29.23 -19.14
N LEU A 13 32.19 29.67 -18.94
CA LEU A 13 31.34 30.28 -19.98
C LEU A 13 32.00 31.45 -20.70
N GLY A 14 32.89 32.21 -20.03
CA GLY A 14 33.66 33.28 -20.63
C GLY A 14 34.81 32.83 -21.53
N LYS A 15 35.15 31.51 -21.55
CA LYS A 15 36.26 30.92 -22.33
C LYS A 15 35.80 29.82 -23.27
N ILE A 16 34.53 29.48 -23.28
CA ILE A 16 33.94 28.38 -24.08
C ILE A 16 33.46 28.95 -25.41
N GLY A 17 33.89 28.34 -26.49
CA GLY A 17 33.44 28.73 -27.82
C GLY A 17 31.93 28.41 -28.03
N PRO A 18 31.24 29.15 -28.94
CA PRO A 18 29.79 28.93 -29.18
C PRO A 18 29.41 27.49 -29.52
N LYS A 19 30.27 26.74 -30.16
CA LYS A 19 30.07 25.32 -30.52
C LYS A 19 30.08 24.40 -29.28
N GLU A 20 30.94 24.69 -28.33
CA GLU A 20 31.00 23.89 -27.07
C GLU A 20 29.77 24.15 -26.21
N VAL A 21 29.30 25.40 -26.13
CA VAL A 21 28.03 25.74 -25.45
C VAL A 21 26.87 24.99 -26.08
N GLN A 22 26.81 24.97 -27.43
CA GLN A 22 25.76 24.24 -28.17
C GLN A 22 25.79 22.74 -27.86
N ASN A 23 26.97 22.12 -27.86
CA ASN A 23 27.11 20.70 -27.50
C ASN A 23 26.69 20.39 -26.08
N TYR A 24 27.00 21.27 -25.12
CA TYR A 24 26.56 21.12 -23.75
C TYR A 24 25.02 21.25 -23.60
N LEU A 25 24.42 22.22 -24.32
CA LEU A 25 22.95 22.38 -24.30
C LEU A 25 22.26 21.16 -24.94
N LEU A 26 22.76 20.64 -26.04
CA LEU A 26 22.23 19.41 -26.66
C LEU A 26 22.32 18.21 -25.72
N ARG A 27 23.45 18.04 -25.04
CA ARG A 27 23.63 16.96 -24.08
C ARG A 27 22.67 17.10 -22.89
N LEU A 28 22.50 18.32 -22.35
CA LEU A 28 21.54 18.58 -21.27
C LEU A 28 20.09 18.28 -21.71
N ALA A 29 19.74 18.69 -22.94
CA ALA A 29 18.42 18.40 -23.51
C ALA A 29 18.19 16.90 -23.69
N GLN A 30 19.21 16.15 -24.14
CA GLN A 30 19.15 14.69 -24.26
C GLN A 30 19.04 14.01 -22.89
N GLU A 31 19.83 14.42 -21.89
CA GLU A 31 19.75 13.88 -20.53
C GLU A 31 18.38 14.16 -19.90
N LYS A 32 17.84 15.38 -20.08
CA LYS A 32 16.51 15.73 -19.62
C LYS A 32 15.44 14.88 -20.31
N GLY A 33 15.45 14.78 -21.64
CA GLY A 33 14.50 13.98 -22.39
C GLY A 33 14.56 12.50 -22.05
N PHE A 34 15.75 11.96 -21.78
CA PHE A 34 15.90 10.59 -21.30
C PHE A 34 15.24 10.38 -19.93
N LEU A 35 15.45 11.29 -18.97
CA LEU A 35 14.82 11.21 -17.64
C LEU A 35 13.30 11.30 -17.74
N GLU A 36 12.76 12.21 -18.57
CA GLU A 36 11.32 12.33 -18.82
C GLU A 36 10.75 11.02 -19.41
N THR A 37 11.45 10.43 -20.39
CA THR A 37 11.04 9.14 -20.96
C THR A 37 11.03 8.02 -19.94
N VAL A 38 12.05 7.94 -19.06
CA VAL A 38 12.11 6.94 -18.00
C VAL A 38 10.97 7.14 -16.99
N PHE A 39 10.70 8.36 -16.56
CA PHE A 39 9.62 8.65 -15.62
C PHE A 39 8.23 8.38 -16.22
N ASN A 40 8.03 8.65 -17.51
CA ASN A 40 6.77 8.34 -18.19
C ASN A 40 6.59 6.84 -18.49
N ALA A 41 7.68 6.07 -18.56
CA ALA A 41 7.59 4.61 -18.67
C ALA A 41 7.17 3.91 -17.36
N ILE A 42 7.23 4.61 -16.22
CA ILE A 42 6.79 4.10 -14.93
C ILE A 42 5.26 4.18 -14.86
N GLN A 43 4.62 3.07 -14.49
CA GLN A 43 3.16 2.98 -14.37
C GLN A 43 2.61 3.66 -13.09
N GLU A 44 3.48 3.98 -12.16
CA GLU A 44 3.14 4.71 -10.94
C GLU A 44 3.10 6.22 -11.25
N GLY A 45 2.10 6.91 -10.69
CA GLY A 45 2.05 8.36 -10.77
C GLY A 45 3.19 8.98 -9.97
N ILE A 46 3.92 9.92 -10.57
CA ILE A 46 5.01 10.65 -9.91
C ILE A 46 4.69 12.14 -9.99
N ILE A 47 4.64 12.78 -8.82
CA ILE A 47 4.57 14.24 -8.70
C ILE A 47 5.78 14.71 -7.90
N VAL A 48 6.44 15.75 -8.37
CA VAL A 48 7.51 16.43 -7.65
C VAL A 48 7.05 17.85 -7.33
N THR A 49 7.27 18.27 -6.11
CA THR A 49 6.97 19.63 -5.66
C THR A 49 8.22 20.34 -5.17
N ASP A 50 8.16 21.66 -5.10
CA ASP A 50 9.09 22.45 -4.31
C ASP A 50 8.76 22.38 -2.81
N SER A 51 9.56 23.05 -1.97
CA SER A 51 9.34 23.13 -0.52
C SER A 51 8.04 23.82 -0.11
N SER A 52 7.44 24.61 -1.00
CA SER A 52 6.17 25.30 -0.78
C SER A 52 4.94 24.48 -1.22
N GLY A 53 5.14 23.28 -1.81
CA GLY A 53 4.07 22.43 -2.33
C GLY A 53 3.62 22.75 -3.74
N ARG A 54 4.38 23.58 -4.49
CA ARG A 54 4.08 23.83 -5.91
C ARG A 54 4.63 22.70 -6.76
N ILE A 55 3.81 22.22 -7.69
CA ILE A 55 4.18 21.15 -8.61
C ILE A 55 5.28 21.64 -9.54
N THR A 56 6.42 20.96 -9.53
CA THR A 56 7.54 21.24 -10.45
C THR A 56 7.65 20.20 -11.57
N TYR A 57 7.13 19.00 -11.35
CA TYR A 57 7.09 17.91 -12.33
C TYR A 57 5.94 16.96 -12.02
N LEU A 58 5.34 16.38 -13.07
CA LEU A 58 4.41 15.26 -12.98
C LEU A 58 4.59 14.41 -14.25
N ASN A 59 4.46 13.07 -14.10
CA ASN A 59 4.51 12.14 -15.23
C ASN A 59 3.12 11.85 -15.79
N ASP A 60 3.07 11.18 -16.94
CA ASP A 60 1.82 10.85 -17.64
C ASP A 60 0.88 10.01 -16.77
N ALA A 61 1.41 9.05 -15.99
CA ALA A 61 0.61 8.23 -15.08
C ALA A 61 -0.08 9.07 -13.99
N ALA A 62 0.59 10.09 -13.44
CA ALA A 62 -0.02 11.03 -12.48
C ALA A 62 -1.13 11.84 -13.14
N CYS A 63 -0.93 12.27 -14.40
CA CYS A 63 -1.95 12.98 -15.17
C CYS A 63 -3.21 12.12 -15.35
N GLU A 64 -3.04 10.84 -15.72
CA GLU A 64 -4.16 9.91 -15.92
C GLU A 64 -4.89 9.56 -14.61
N LEU A 65 -4.15 9.39 -13.50
CA LEU A 65 -4.75 9.05 -12.21
C LEU A 65 -5.72 10.12 -11.72
N PHE A 66 -5.37 11.39 -11.90
CA PHE A 66 -6.13 12.53 -11.36
C PHE A 66 -6.86 13.33 -12.44
N GLY A 67 -6.75 12.97 -13.72
CA GLY A 67 -7.34 13.72 -14.81
C GLY A 67 -6.74 15.14 -14.95
N LEU A 68 -5.42 15.26 -14.77
CA LEU A 68 -4.68 16.52 -14.82
C LEU A 68 -4.07 16.73 -16.21
N GLU A 69 -3.97 18.00 -16.62
CA GLU A 69 -3.15 18.40 -17.74
C GLU A 69 -1.77 18.85 -17.23
N GLY A 70 -0.71 18.24 -17.76
CA GLY A 70 0.64 18.42 -17.25
C GLY A 70 1.10 19.87 -17.24
N GLU A 71 0.95 20.57 -18.40
CA GLU A 71 1.37 21.96 -18.56
C GLU A 71 0.56 22.92 -17.67
N ASP A 72 -0.75 22.70 -17.53
CA ASP A 72 -1.63 23.54 -16.72
C ASP A 72 -1.46 23.31 -15.20
N SER A 73 -0.87 22.19 -14.79
CA SER A 73 -0.68 21.84 -13.37
C SER A 73 0.67 22.27 -12.82
N THR A 74 1.68 22.43 -13.68
CA THR A 74 3.03 22.88 -13.26
C THR A 74 2.99 24.30 -12.70
N GLY A 75 3.63 24.54 -11.57
CA GLY A 75 3.68 25.81 -10.84
C GLY A 75 2.48 26.07 -9.94
N LYS A 76 1.42 25.24 -9.97
CA LYS A 76 0.24 25.36 -9.09
C LYS A 76 0.42 24.57 -7.81
N GLN A 77 -0.37 24.88 -6.80
CA GLN A 77 -0.36 24.18 -5.53
C GLN A 77 -0.92 22.75 -5.70
N LEU A 78 -0.28 21.79 -5.03
CA LEU A 78 -0.65 20.38 -5.10
C LEU A 78 -2.08 20.13 -4.59
N ASP A 79 -2.45 20.71 -3.47
CA ASP A 79 -3.75 20.57 -2.83
C ASP A 79 -4.91 21.15 -3.66
N GLU A 80 -4.63 22.17 -4.47
CA GLU A 80 -5.63 22.72 -5.42
C GLU A 80 -5.91 21.76 -6.57
N ARG A 81 -4.89 20.97 -6.99
CA ARG A 81 -4.97 20.10 -8.16
C ARG A 81 -5.34 18.67 -7.82
N VAL A 82 -4.85 18.16 -6.68
CA VAL A 82 -5.08 16.79 -6.24
C VAL A 82 -5.98 16.81 -5.00
N ARG A 83 -7.29 16.76 -5.24
CA ARG A 83 -8.28 16.76 -4.15
C ARG A 83 -8.12 15.54 -3.25
N GLY A 84 -8.04 15.79 -1.94
CA GLY A 84 -7.88 14.76 -0.91
C GLY A 84 -6.44 14.54 -0.45
N LEU A 85 -5.44 15.14 -1.11
CA LEU A 85 -4.08 15.22 -0.62
C LEU A 85 -3.95 16.48 0.26
N ASP A 86 -3.77 16.28 1.57
CA ASP A 86 -3.48 17.35 2.52
C ASP A 86 -1.96 17.57 2.57
N TRP A 87 -1.50 18.68 2.03
CA TRP A 87 -0.09 19.07 2.01
C TRP A 87 0.53 19.07 3.41
N ASN A 88 -0.19 19.59 4.39
CA ASN A 88 0.28 19.63 5.77
C ASN A 88 0.49 18.21 6.32
N ALA A 89 -0.41 17.28 6.01
CA ALA A 89 -0.29 15.89 6.44
C ALA A 89 0.89 15.15 5.79
N LEU A 90 1.34 15.59 4.61
CA LEU A 90 2.52 15.06 3.92
C LEU A 90 3.84 15.58 4.49
N THR A 91 3.87 16.81 4.99
CA THR A 91 5.09 17.53 5.35
C THR A 91 5.40 17.51 6.85
N HIS A 92 4.40 17.34 7.72
CA HIS A 92 4.56 17.43 9.18
C HIS A 92 5.47 16.34 9.78
N SER A 93 5.67 15.22 9.11
CA SER A 93 6.43 14.09 9.67
C SER A 93 7.93 14.23 9.51
N GLY A 94 8.44 15.16 8.68
CA GLY A 94 9.86 15.31 8.36
C GLY A 94 10.53 14.10 7.71
N GLY A 95 9.77 13.04 7.42
CA GLY A 95 10.22 11.77 6.85
C GLY A 95 9.24 11.21 5.82
N PRO A 96 9.51 10.00 5.29
CA PRO A 96 8.62 9.34 4.35
C PRO A 96 7.24 9.07 4.95
N VAL A 97 6.18 9.40 4.22
CA VAL A 97 4.78 9.16 4.62
C VAL A 97 4.12 8.25 3.61
N THR A 98 3.46 7.19 4.10
CA THR A 98 2.66 6.27 3.26
C THR A 98 1.22 6.32 3.72
N ARG A 99 0.28 6.50 2.80
CA ARG A 99 -1.17 6.47 3.08
C ARG A 99 -1.96 5.93 1.89
N ASP A 100 -3.14 5.38 2.19
CA ASP A 100 -4.12 5.03 1.19
C ASP A 100 -5.16 6.14 1.09
N LEU A 101 -5.52 6.48 -0.13
CA LEU A 101 -6.52 7.49 -0.47
C LEU A 101 -7.53 6.88 -1.45
N GLU A 102 -8.81 7.12 -1.20
CA GLU A 102 -9.85 6.83 -2.17
C GLU A 102 -10.14 8.09 -2.98
N ILE A 103 -10.00 8.01 -4.30
CA ILE A 103 -10.32 9.10 -5.23
C ILE A 103 -11.56 8.73 -6.04
N PHE A 104 -12.46 9.69 -6.22
CA PHE A 104 -13.73 9.48 -6.91
C PHE A 104 -13.77 10.05 -8.34
N TYR A 105 -12.82 10.88 -8.68
CA TYR A 105 -12.72 11.52 -9.99
C TYR A 105 -11.29 11.42 -10.54
N PRO A 106 -11.08 11.12 -11.83
CA PRO A 106 -12.08 10.89 -12.89
C PRO A 106 -12.79 9.53 -12.78
N ARG A 107 -12.26 8.60 -11.99
CA ARG A 107 -12.84 7.27 -11.71
C ARG A 107 -12.63 6.92 -10.26
N ASN A 108 -13.51 6.11 -9.69
CA ASN A 108 -13.30 5.60 -8.33
C ASN A 108 -12.11 4.63 -8.30
N ARG A 109 -11.06 5.01 -7.57
CA ARG A 109 -9.81 4.26 -7.42
C ARG A 109 -9.30 4.36 -5.99
N PHE A 110 -8.60 3.31 -5.57
CA PHE A 110 -7.81 3.30 -4.35
C PHE A 110 -6.35 3.51 -4.71
N ILE A 111 -5.77 4.59 -4.22
CA ILE A 111 -4.39 4.98 -4.48
C ILE A 111 -3.59 4.86 -3.19
N ASN A 112 -2.53 4.08 -3.22
CA ASN A 112 -1.49 4.15 -2.21
C ASN A 112 -0.46 5.20 -2.64
N PHE A 113 -0.22 6.19 -1.81
CA PHE A 113 0.81 7.18 -2.08
C PHE A 113 1.93 7.14 -1.05
N TYR A 114 3.13 7.42 -1.52
CA TYR A 114 4.35 7.47 -0.76
C TYR A 114 5.06 8.81 -1.02
N SER A 115 5.28 9.59 0.03
CA SER A 115 5.92 10.90 -0.02
C SER A 115 7.31 10.83 0.58
N VAL A 116 8.30 11.38 -0.13
CA VAL A 116 9.71 11.43 0.29
C VAL A 116 10.20 12.87 0.18
N PRO A 117 10.82 13.43 1.24
CA PRO A 117 11.49 14.72 1.14
C PRO A 117 12.70 14.62 0.19
N LEU A 118 12.81 15.59 -0.71
CA LEU A 118 13.98 15.73 -1.57
C LEU A 118 14.99 16.64 -0.90
N ILE A 119 16.15 16.07 -0.61
CA ILE A 119 17.22 16.73 0.12
C ILE A 119 18.42 16.87 -0.81
N ILE A 120 18.93 18.08 -0.95
CA ILE A 120 20.21 18.32 -1.64
C ILE A 120 21.27 18.50 -0.57
N GLU A 121 22.22 17.57 -0.52
CA GLU A 121 23.43 17.75 0.27
C GLU A 121 24.34 18.74 -0.47
N PRO A 122 24.77 19.85 0.19
CA PRO A 122 25.77 20.71 -0.39
C PRO A 122 27.08 19.91 -0.58
N ARG A 123 27.53 19.78 -1.81
CA ARG A 123 28.64 18.93 -2.22
C ARG A 123 30.01 19.58 -2.07
N ASP A 124 30.16 20.57 -1.21
CA ASP A 124 31.41 21.25 -0.90
C ASP A 124 31.81 21.11 0.57
N ALA A 125 32.02 19.86 1.03
CA ALA A 125 33.05 19.65 2.04
C ALA A 125 34.32 19.32 1.25
N PRO A 126 35.41 20.11 1.35
CA PRO A 126 36.68 19.72 0.77
C PRO A 126 37.07 18.39 1.42
N VAL A 127 37.25 17.36 0.59
CA VAL A 127 37.86 16.12 1.01
C VAL A 127 39.22 16.54 1.56
N ALA A 128 39.34 16.52 2.89
CA ALA A 128 40.63 16.71 3.56
C ALA A 128 41.59 15.69 2.93
N ALA A 129 42.58 16.20 2.21
CA ALA A 129 43.66 15.40 1.66
C ALA A 129 44.25 14.59 2.81
N VAL A 130 44.12 13.28 2.73
CA VAL A 130 44.85 12.36 3.58
C VAL A 130 46.35 12.54 3.20
N THR A 131 47.00 13.45 3.87
CA THR A 131 48.45 13.49 3.88
C THR A 131 48.89 12.57 5.00
N ASP A 132 49.39 11.43 4.56
CA ASP A 132 50.16 10.46 5.35
C ASP A 132 51.44 11.13 5.83
N HIS A 133 51.50 11.49 7.11
CA HIS A 133 52.78 11.58 7.87
C HIS A 133 52.48 11.69 9.37
N ALA A 134 52.83 10.67 10.13
CA ALA A 134 52.92 10.64 11.59
C ALA A 134 54.24 11.29 12.05
N PRO A 135 54.54 11.38 13.37
CA PRO A 135 53.71 11.83 14.50
C PRO A 135 54.40 12.98 15.29
N GLN A 136 53.71 13.70 16.17
CA GLN A 136 54.17 14.06 17.51
C GLN A 136 53.25 15.05 18.26
N THR A 137 52.82 14.57 19.41
CA THR A 137 52.56 15.24 20.71
C THR A 137 52.31 16.73 20.74
N THR A 138 51.10 17.13 21.20
CA THR A 138 50.86 17.87 22.46
C THR A 138 49.36 18.23 22.58
N SER A 139 48.90 18.10 23.80
CA SER A 139 47.55 18.31 24.31
C SER A 139 47.09 19.74 24.20
N GLU A 140 45.93 19.95 23.54
CA GLU A 140 44.93 21.00 23.90
C GLU A 140 43.56 20.64 23.29
N PRO A 141 42.43 20.79 24.00
CA PRO A 141 41.11 20.45 23.49
C PRO A 141 40.64 21.56 22.56
N ARG A 142 40.87 21.38 21.26
CA ARG A 142 40.18 22.23 20.24
C ARG A 142 38.76 21.74 20.16
N THR A 143 37.83 22.54 20.67
CA THR A 143 36.39 22.49 20.34
C THR A 143 36.25 22.46 18.82
N ALA A 144 36.08 21.27 18.29
CA ALA A 144 35.65 21.08 16.91
C ALA A 144 34.25 21.66 16.81
N SER A 145 34.13 22.89 16.31
CA SER A 145 32.91 23.42 15.76
C SER A 145 32.54 22.51 14.58
N ALA A 146 31.65 21.57 14.84
CA ALA A 146 30.99 20.80 13.78
C ALA A 146 30.31 21.81 12.87
N ALA A 147 30.91 22.08 11.72
CA ALA A 147 30.22 22.73 10.62
C ALA A 147 29.00 21.87 10.29
N THR A 148 27.86 22.28 10.78
CA THR A 148 26.57 21.68 10.46
C THR A 148 26.39 21.95 8.97
N ALA A 149 26.68 20.94 8.14
CA ALA A 149 26.32 20.98 6.73
C ALA A 149 24.81 21.18 6.69
N THR A 150 24.37 22.38 6.30
CA THR A 150 22.97 22.73 6.24
C THR A 150 22.38 21.95 5.07
N THR A 151 21.79 20.81 5.38
CA THR A 151 21.04 19.99 4.43
C THR A 151 19.79 20.78 4.04
N GLU A 152 19.71 21.22 2.81
CA GLU A 152 18.57 22.01 2.32
C GLU A 152 17.53 21.10 1.69
N GLN A 153 16.33 21.09 2.26
CA GLN A 153 15.20 20.41 1.66
C GLN A 153 14.65 21.27 0.53
N VAL A 154 14.68 20.72 -0.70
CA VAL A 154 14.27 21.45 -1.91
C VAL A 154 12.84 21.14 -2.33
N GLY A 155 12.20 20.12 -1.75
CA GLY A 155 10.83 19.73 -2.09
C GLY A 155 10.48 18.31 -1.65
N TYR A 156 9.49 17.74 -2.34
CA TYR A 156 9.01 16.37 -2.09
C TYR A 156 8.79 15.64 -3.41
N ALA A 157 9.09 14.33 -3.42
CA ALA A 157 8.64 13.41 -4.45
C ALA A 157 7.47 12.59 -3.89
N ILE A 158 6.35 12.56 -4.61
CA ILE A 158 5.15 11.83 -4.26
C ILE A 158 4.95 10.76 -5.32
N ILE A 159 4.99 9.51 -4.90
CA ILE A 159 4.79 8.34 -5.76
C ILE A 159 3.43 7.75 -5.44
N MET A 160 2.62 7.46 -6.46
CA MET A 160 1.24 7.02 -6.32
C MET A 160 1.01 5.76 -7.12
N ARG A 161 0.52 4.72 -6.46
CA ARG A 161 0.19 3.44 -7.05
C ARG A 161 -1.31 3.20 -7.01
N ASP A 162 -1.90 2.84 -8.14
CA ASP A 162 -3.28 2.35 -8.18
C ASP A 162 -3.32 0.92 -7.60
N ILE A 163 -4.00 0.77 -6.46
CA ILE A 163 -4.16 -0.51 -5.75
C ILE A 163 -5.60 -1.06 -5.87
N THR A 164 -6.42 -0.48 -6.74
CA THR A 164 -7.86 -0.80 -6.86
C THR A 164 -8.07 -2.27 -7.15
N GLU A 165 -7.41 -2.81 -8.18
CA GLU A 165 -7.54 -4.23 -8.55
C GLU A 165 -6.95 -5.18 -7.50
N SER A 166 -5.81 -4.82 -6.92
CA SER A 166 -5.19 -5.61 -5.85
C SER A 166 -6.13 -5.71 -4.63
N ARG A 167 -6.75 -4.59 -4.24
CA ARG A 167 -7.69 -4.53 -3.12
C ARG A 167 -8.94 -5.35 -3.39
N ARG A 168 -9.54 -5.19 -4.57
CA ARG A 168 -10.72 -5.98 -5.00
C ARG A 168 -10.44 -7.48 -5.03
N THR A 169 -9.27 -7.88 -5.50
CA THR A 169 -8.86 -9.28 -5.52
C THR A 169 -8.71 -9.83 -4.11
N THR A 170 -8.07 -9.07 -3.22
CA THR A 170 -7.91 -9.46 -1.81
C THR A 170 -9.28 -9.60 -1.11
N GLU A 171 -10.20 -8.65 -1.31
CA GLU A 171 -11.56 -8.70 -0.76
C GLU A 171 -12.32 -9.95 -1.22
N LYS A 172 -12.29 -10.26 -2.53
CA LYS A 172 -12.91 -11.47 -3.09
C LYS A 172 -12.29 -12.75 -2.51
N THR A 173 -10.98 -12.79 -2.33
CA THR A 173 -10.28 -13.94 -1.74
C THR A 173 -10.73 -14.15 -0.30
N ILE A 174 -10.77 -13.10 0.52
CA ILE A 174 -11.22 -13.16 1.92
C ILE A 174 -12.69 -13.63 1.99
N GLU A 175 -13.56 -13.12 1.12
CA GLU A 175 -14.96 -13.54 1.07
C GLU A 175 -15.10 -15.01 0.69
N SER A 176 -14.34 -15.48 -0.30
CA SER A 176 -14.30 -16.89 -0.70
C SER A 176 -13.78 -17.78 0.43
N GLU A 177 -12.73 -17.39 1.12
CA GLU A 177 -12.18 -18.14 2.27
C GLU A 177 -13.19 -18.23 3.41
N ARG A 178 -13.89 -17.12 3.72
CA ARG A 178 -14.98 -17.13 4.71
C ARG A 178 -16.09 -18.07 4.33
N PHE A 179 -16.51 -18.06 3.07
CA PHE A 179 -17.55 -18.97 2.58
C PHE A 179 -17.10 -20.43 2.68
N ASN A 180 -15.88 -20.75 2.27
CA ASN A 180 -15.32 -22.09 2.38
C ASN A 180 -15.23 -22.55 3.84
N ALA A 181 -14.79 -21.70 4.75
CA ALA A 181 -14.72 -22.00 6.18
C ALA A 181 -16.11 -22.31 6.77
N LEU A 182 -17.12 -21.49 6.41
CA LEU A 182 -18.50 -21.72 6.83
C LEU A 182 -19.06 -23.04 6.29
N THR A 183 -18.75 -23.37 5.04
CA THR A 183 -19.18 -24.65 4.43
C THR A 183 -18.56 -25.85 5.12
N LEU A 184 -17.25 -25.79 5.44
CA LEU A 184 -16.57 -26.84 6.19
C LEU A 184 -17.13 -27.01 7.60
N LEU A 185 -17.38 -25.90 8.29
CA LEU A 185 -18.00 -25.92 9.62
C LEU A 185 -19.41 -26.53 9.57
N ALA A 186 -20.24 -26.11 8.59
CA ALA A 186 -21.58 -26.66 8.42
C ALA A 186 -21.55 -28.17 8.16
N ALA A 187 -20.67 -28.63 7.28
CA ALA A 187 -20.49 -30.07 7.01
C ALA A 187 -20.01 -30.84 8.25
N GLY A 188 -19.06 -30.27 9.02
CA GLY A 188 -18.59 -30.87 10.27
C GLY A 188 -19.68 -30.97 11.32
N VAL A 189 -20.45 -29.90 11.53
CA VAL A 189 -21.58 -29.86 12.46
C VAL A 189 -22.67 -30.84 12.03
N ALA A 190 -23.00 -30.90 10.73
CA ALA A 190 -23.96 -31.86 10.20
C ALA A 190 -23.55 -33.30 10.50
N HIS A 191 -22.28 -33.63 10.27
CA HIS A 191 -21.76 -34.95 10.57
C HIS A 191 -21.77 -35.28 12.08
N GLU A 192 -21.36 -34.35 12.92
CA GLU A 192 -21.36 -34.51 14.37
C GLU A 192 -22.76 -34.58 14.98
N LEU A 193 -23.75 -33.89 14.40
CA LEU A 193 -25.15 -33.98 14.82
C LEU A 193 -25.83 -35.24 14.29
N GLY A 194 -25.50 -35.71 13.09
CA GLY A 194 -26.03 -36.91 12.51
C GLY A 194 -25.68 -38.17 13.33
N ASN A 195 -24.49 -38.20 13.92
CA ASN A 195 -24.05 -39.34 14.76
C ASN A 195 -24.96 -39.57 16.00
N PRO A 196 -25.22 -38.61 16.88
CA PRO A 196 -26.12 -38.77 18.03
C PRO A 196 -27.57 -39.00 17.58
N LEU A 197 -28.05 -38.32 16.52
CA LEU A 197 -29.39 -38.57 15.98
C LEU A 197 -29.58 -40.01 15.51
N ASN A 198 -28.62 -40.55 14.83
CA ASN A 198 -28.65 -41.97 14.43
C ASN A 198 -28.64 -42.91 15.64
N SER A 199 -27.81 -42.61 16.66
CA SER A 199 -27.82 -43.37 17.92
C SER A 199 -29.18 -43.31 18.64
N LEU A 200 -29.80 -42.14 18.73
CA LEU A 200 -31.13 -41.97 19.28
C LEU A 200 -32.19 -42.77 18.51
N ASN A 201 -32.11 -42.77 17.21
CA ASN A 201 -33.02 -43.52 16.35
C ASN A 201 -32.92 -45.02 16.58
N ILE A 202 -31.70 -45.57 16.76
CA ILE A 202 -31.50 -46.96 17.15
C ILE A 202 -32.10 -47.30 18.53
N HIS A 203 -31.91 -46.40 19.51
CA HIS A 203 -32.49 -46.60 20.85
C HIS A 203 -34.01 -46.57 20.84
N LEU A 204 -34.60 -45.66 20.05
CA LEU A 204 -36.07 -45.63 19.89
C LEU A 204 -36.61 -46.91 19.22
N GLN A 205 -35.90 -47.46 18.25
CA GLN A 205 -36.28 -48.76 17.66
C GLN A 205 -36.25 -49.91 18.65
N LEU A 206 -35.23 -49.93 19.51
CA LEU A 206 -35.16 -50.90 20.60
C LEU A 206 -36.29 -50.74 21.62
N MET A 207 -36.58 -49.53 22.04
CA MET A 207 -37.69 -49.21 22.93
C MET A 207 -39.04 -49.60 22.33
N GLN A 208 -39.24 -49.35 21.03
CA GLN A 208 -40.45 -49.74 20.30
C GLN A 208 -40.65 -51.23 20.30
N ARG A 209 -39.57 -52.04 20.11
CA ARG A 209 -39.64 -53.51 20.20
C ARG A 209 -40.02 -54.02 21.61
N GLN A 210 -39.57 -53.33 22.66
CA GLN A 210 -39.91 -53.63 24.05
C GLN A 210 -41.36 -53.24 24.37
N ALA A 211 -41.77 -52.03 23.94
CA ALA A 211 -43.10 -51.51 24.13
C ALA A 211 -44.19 -52.43 23.53
N ARG A 212 -43.93 -53.07 22.40
CA ARG A 212 -44.84 -54.08 21.77
C ARG A 212 -45.06 -55.30 22.62
N LYS A 213 -44.23 -55.61 23.62
CA LYS A 213 -44.41 -56.71 24.54
C LYS A 213 -45.29 -56.36 25.77
N VAL A 214 -45.51 -55.07 26.00
CA VAL A 214 -46.36 -54.57 27.09
C VAL A 214 -47.80 -54.57 26.62
N LYS A 215 -48.64 -55.35 27.28
CA LYS A 215 -50.08 -55.47 26.97
C LYS A 215 -50.91 -54.43 27.72
N GLY A 216 -52.01 -53.94 27.09
CA GLY A 216 -52.98 -53.03 27.71
C GLY A 216 -52.65 -51.57 27.46
N LYS A 217 -53.44 -50.68 28.06
CA LYS A 217 -53.42 -49.24 27.83
C LYS A 217 -52.05 -48.58 28.01
N ALA A 218 -51.24 -49.07 28.96
CA ALA A 218 -49.89 -48.58 29.20
C ALA A 218 -48.93 -48.87 27.99
N GLY A 219 -49.12 -49.97 27.28
CA GLY A 219 -48.35 -50.30 26.07
C GLY A 219 -48.70 -49.38 24.92
N GLU A 220 -49.98 -49.05 24.72
CA GLU A 220 -50.43 -48.13 23.70
C GLU A 220 -49.93 -46.67 23.96
N GLU A 221 -50.00 -46.18 25.20
CA GLU A 221 -49.47 -44.88 25.58
C GLU A 221 -47.94 -44.77 25.34
N LEU A 222 -47.19 -45.84 25.67
CA LEU A 222 -45.75 -45.90 25.47
C LEU A 222 -45.39 -45.88 23.94
N GLN A 223 -46.12 -46.67 23.13
CA GLN A 223 -45.95 -46.67 21.70
C GLN A 223 -46.22 -45.28 21.09
N HIS A 224 -47.31 -44.65 21.49
CA HIS A 224 -47.65 -43.29 21.03
C HIS A 224 -46.53 -42.29 21.36
N SER A 225 -45.97 -42.32 22.57
CA SER A 225 -44.87 -41.46 22.98
C SER A 225 -43.62 -41.71 22.12
N ILE A 226 -43.26 -42.96 21.84
CA ILE A 226 -42.10 -43.31 21.00
C ILE A 226 -42.28 -42.81 19.55
N ASP A 227 -43.49 -42.89 19.03
CA ASP A 227 -43.77 -42.41 17.68
C ASP A 227 -43.63 -40.89 17.56
N ILE A 228 -44.05 -40.15 18.60
CA ILE A 228 -43.84 -38.69 18.68
C ILE A 228 -42.34 -38.34 18.66
N TYR A 229 -41.55 -38.95 19.54
CA TYR A 229 -40.11 -38.71 19.59
C TYR A 229 -39.39 -39.07 18.29
N ARG A 230 -39.80 -40.17 17.64
CA ARG A 230 -39.27 -40.58 16.37
C ARG A 230 -39.58 -39.54 15.25
N GLY A 231 -40.79 -38.97 15.29
CA GLY A 231 -41.14 -37.87 14.38
C GLY A 231 -40.25 -36.64 14.54
N GLU A 232 -39.97 -36.25 15.79
CA GLU A 232 -39.07 -35.10 16.05
C GLU A 232 -37.62 -35.40 15.69
N ILE A 233 -37.12 -36.61 15.95
CA ILE A 233 -35.74 -36.97 15.53
C ILE A 233 -35.59 -36.96 14.00
N ASN A 234 -36.57 -37.51 13.26
CA ASN A 234 -36.57 -37.51 11.81
C ASN A 234 -36.63 -36.10 11.25
N ARG A 235 -37.39 -35.21 11.93
CA ARG A 235 -37.42 -33.79 11.57
C ARG A 235 -36.07 -33.10 11.78
N LEU A 236 -35.39 -33.36 12.89
CA LEU A 236 -34.05 -32.82 13.15
C LEU A 236 -33.02 -33.35 12.13
N ASP A 237 -33.07 -34.64 11.79
CA ASP A 237 -32.22 -35.29 10.79
C ASP A 237 -32.37 -34.61 9.42
N SER A 238 -33.62 -34.29 9.02
CA SER A 238 -33.90 -33.61 7.75
C SER A 238 -33.44 -32.13 7.69
N ILE A 239 -33.17 -31.51 8.85
CA ILE A 239 -32.63 -30.14 8.91
C ILE A 239 -31.09 -30.17 8.83
N VAL A 240 -30.49 -31.23 9.31
CA VAL A 240 -29.03 -31.41 9.40
C VAL A 240 -28.46 -32.06 8.14
N SER A 241 -29.25 -32.86 7.42
CA SER A 241 -28.87 -33.49 6.14
C SER A 241 -29.00 -32.53 4.96
#